data_6954ad0fef27ed915821ac33ca3f2640
#
_entry.id   6954ad0fef27ed915821ac33ca3f2640
#
_cell.length_a   1.000
_cell.length_b   1.000
_cell.length_c   1.000
_cell.angle_alpha   90.00
_cell.angle_beta   90.00
_cell.angle_gamma   90.00
#
_symmetry.space_group_name_H-M   'P 1'
#
loop_
_entity.id
_entity.type
_entity.pdbx_description
1 polymer ?
#
loop_
_entity_poly.entity_id
_entity_poly.type
_entity_poly.pdbx_seq_one_letter_code
_entity_poly.pdbx_strand_id
1 'polypeptide(L)'
;ERNIPSIPSTLEPAITDSSIIYCTDCHRDDEGSSRGPHGSEFVPILRERYETAANTPENYQNYALCYRCHSRDSILRDDSFRKNSTGKGGHSGHLAIGAPCSACHDPHGVNDTGQSGSHTHLINFDTRIVLPATGNRYPVFTDSGIFSGSCSLICHGKVHNNESYPQGGLSLQNRPMRMNRMSR
;
A
#
# COMPACT_ATOMS: atom_id res chain seq x y z
N GLU A 1 5.26 -8.61 9.01
CA GLU A 1 3.81 -8.63 8.79
C GLU A 1 3.41 -9.97 8.20
N ARG A 2 2.67 -10.75 8.98
CA ARG A 2 2.28 -12.10 8.57
C ARG A 2 1.09 -12.02 7.63
N ASN A 3 1.17 -12.72 6.50
CA ASN A 3 0.08 -12.90 5.54
C ASN A 3 -0.47 -11.59 4.96
N ILE A 4 0.37 -10.85 4.27
CA ILE A 4 -0.10 -9.74 3.44
C ILE A 4 -0.66 -10.35 2.16
N PRO A 5 -1.98 -10.33 1.93
CA PRO A 5 -2.58 -10.96 0.75
C PRO A 5 -2.14 -10.33 -0.58
N SER A 6 -1.55 -9.15 -0.50
CA SER A 6 -1.05 -8.41 -1.66
C SER A 6 0.37 -8.80 -2.08
N ILE A 7 1.09 -9.62 -1.32
CA ILE A 7 2.41 -10.09 -1.73
C ILE A 7 2.26 -11.29 -2.68
N PRO A 8 2.73 -11.21 -3.91
CA PRO A 8 2.65 -12.32 -4.84
C PRO A 8 3.59 -13.44 -4.43
N SER A 9 3.13 -14.68 -4.53
CA SER A 9 3.93 -15.88 -4.27
C SER A 9 4.93 -16.22 -5.39
N THR A 10 5.00 -15.46 -6.47
CA THR A 10 5.57 -15.89 -7.73
C THR A 10 6.70 -15.03 -8.28
N LEU A 11 7.22 -14.09 -7.53
CA LEU A 11 8.38 -13.34 -7.98
C LEU A 11 9.66 -14.10 -7.70
N GLU A 12 10.60 -14.07 -8.62
CA GLU A 12 11.91 -14.66 -8.44
C GLU A 12 12.89 -13.69 -7.79
N PRO A 13 13.44 -14.03 -6.62
CA PRO A 13 13.03 -15.10 -5.70
C PRO A 13 11.67 -14.80 -5.05
N ALA A 14 10.92 -15.83 -4.67
CA ALA A 14 9.64 -15.67 -3.97
C ALA A 14 9.81 -14.83 -2.71
N ILE A 15 9.04 -13.76 -2.60
CA ILE A 15 9.03 -12.88 -1.42
C ILE A 15 8.08 -13.45 -0.39
N THR A 16 8.59 -13.68 0.80
CA THR A 16 7.84 -14.22 1.94
C THR A 16 7.96 -13.26 3.12
N ASP A 17 7.24 -13.52 4.19
CA ASP A 17 7.31 -12.77 5.45
C ASP A 17 8.69 -12.87 6.15
N SER A 18 9.52 -13.82 5.75
CA SER A 18 10.91 -13.98 6.21
C SER A 18 11.94 -13.38 5.26
N SER A 19 11.53 -12.86 4.12
CA SER A 19 12.43 -12.23 3.16
C SER A 19 12.97 -10.91 3.71
N ILE A 20 14.27 -10.69 3.50
CA ILE A 20 14.92 -9.42 3.83
C ILE A 20 14.99 -8.61 2.54
N ILE A 21 14.45 -7.41 2.57
CA ILE A 21 14.52 -6.47 1.46
C ILE A 21 15.75 -5.58 1.64
N TYR A 22 16.62 -5.60 0.65
CA TYR A 22 17.83 -4.77 0.62
C TYR A 22 17.59 -3.49 -0.18
N CYS A 23 18.41 -2.47 0.08
CA CYS A 23 18.37 -1.22 -0.68
C CYS A 23 18.47 -1.48 -2.21
N THR A 24 19.26 -2.47 -2.61
CA THR A 24 19.48 -2.87 -4.00
C THR A 24 18.32 -3.63 -4.64
N ASP A 25 17.30 -4.00 -3.90
CA ASP A 25 16.06 -4.55 -4.48
C ASP A 25 15.24 -3.46 -5.17
N CYS A 26 15.37 -2.23 -4.68
CA CYS A 26 14.74 -1.05 -5.26
C CYS A 26 15.74 -0.14 -5.97
N HIS A 27 16.94 0.09 -5.39
CA HIS A 27 17.95 1.00 -5.92
C HIS A 27 19.03 0.23 -6.68
N ARG A 28 18.95 0.23 -8.00
CA ARG A 28 19.93 -0.37 -8.91
C ARG A 28 19.71 0.16 -10.32
N ASP A 29 20.57 -0.27 -11.25
CA ASP A 29 20.39 -0.01 -12.67
C ASP A 29 19.06 -0.57 -13.20
N ASP A 30 18.46 0.11 -14.13
CA ASP A 30 17.20 -0.28 -14.78
C ASP A 30 17.41 -1.31 -15.91
N GLU A 31 18.63 -1.41 -16.44
CA GLU A 31 18.99 -2.40 -17.47
C GLU A 31 19.23 -3.81 -16.90
N GLY A 32 19.37 -3.95 -15.57
CA GLY A 32 19.57 -5.24 -14.91
C GLY A 32 20.96 -5.85 -15.10
N SER A 33 21.90 -5.08 -15.68
CA SER A 33 23.24 -5.57 -16.00
C SER A 33 24.21 -5.50 -14.83
N SER A 34 24.06 -4.56 -13.93
CA SER A 34 24.90 -4.39 -12.75
C SER A 34 24.10 -4.54 -11.45
N ARG A 35 24.79 -4.96 -10.37
CA ARG A 35 24.14 -5.14 -9.06
C ARG A 35 24.21 -3.92 -8.16
N GLY A 36 24.70 -2.80 -8.66
CA GLY A 36 24.84 -1.57 -7.88
C GLY A 36 23.95 -0.46 -8.41
N PRO A 37 23.82 0.64 -7.68
CA PRO A 37 23.05 1.80 -8.08
C PRO A 37 23.86 2.68 -9.06
N HIS A 38 24.17 2.17 -10.25
CA HIS A 38 25.09 2.78 -11.22
C HIS A 38 24.40 3.32 -12.45
N GLY A 39 23.28 3.91 -12.36
CA GLY A 39 22.58 4.53 -13.48
C GLY A 39 21.22 3.94 -13.67
N SER A 40 20.25 4.80 -13.75
CA SER A 40 18.87 4.48 -14.02
C SER A 40 18.19 5.75 -14.55
N GLU A 41 17.26 5.59 -15.47
CA GLU A 41 16.38 6.67 -15.90
C GLU A 41 15.33 7.00 -14.83
N PHE A 42 15.13 6.13 -13.82
CA PHE A 42 14.15 6.31 -12.74
C PHE A 42 14.82 6.93 -11.50
N VAL A 43 14.46 8.18 -11.21
CA VAL A 43 14.97 8.93 -10.05
C VAL A 43 14.31 8.41 -8.75
N PRO A 44 15.07 8.23 -7.65
CA PRO A 44 16.51 8.42 -7.42
C PRO A 44 17.33 7.13 -7.60
N ILE A 45 17.60 6.74 -8.82
CA ILE A 45 18.28 5.47 -9.16
C ILE A 45 17.44 4.27 -8.75
N LEU A 46 16.20 4.25 -9.21
CA LEU A 46 15.29 3.14 -8.99
C LEU A 46 15.41 2.14 -10.15
N ARG A 47 15.20 0.89 -9.83
CA ARG A 47 15.19 -0.22 -10.77
C ARG A 47 14.03 -0.16 -11.75
N GLU A 48 12.91 0.39 -11.30
CA GLU A 48 11.65 0.48 -12.02
C GLU A 48 10.98 1.81 -11.70
N ARG A 49 10.00 2.18 -12.51
CA ARG A 49 9.23 3.39 -12.31
C ARG A 49 8.41 3.36 -11.02
N TYR A 50 8.42 4.47 -10.31
CA TYR A 50 7.62 4.73 -9.12
C TYR A 50 7.15 6.18 -9.12
N GLU A 51 5.90 6.39 -9.53
CA GLU A 51 5.31 7.73 -9.55
C GLU A 51 4.80 8.12 -8.16
N THR A 52 5.13 9.35 -7.77
CA THR A 52 4.78 9.90 -6.45
C THR A 52 3.88 11.14 -6.53
N ALA A 53 3.60 11.63 -7.73
CA ALA A 53 2.77 12.81 -7.91
C ALA A 53 1.29 12.51 -7.66
N ALA A 54 0.60 13.42 -6.98
CA ALA A 54 -0.85 13.35 -6.86
C ALA A 54 -1.53 13.40 -8.24
N ASN A 55 -2.70 12.77 -8.33
CA ASN A 55 -3.47 12.61 -9.58
C ASN A 55 -2.79 11.74 -10.64
N THR A 56 -1.84 10.89 -10.24
CA THR A 56 -1.26 9.90 -11.14
C THR A 56 -2.25 8.76 -11.37
N PRO A 57 -2.61 8.48 -12.64
CA PRO A 57 -3.48 7.34 -12.95
C PRO A 57 -2.83 6.02 -12.56
N GLU A 58 -3.59 5.12 -11.94
CA GLU A 58 -3.14 3.77 -11.69
C GLU A 58 -2.95 3.01 -13.00
N ASN A 59 -1.75 2.51 -13.22
CA ASN A 59 -1.41 1.50 -14.20
C ASN A 59 -0.13 0.78 -13.77
N TYR A 60 0.15 -0.35 -14.42
CA TYR A 60 1.32 -1.16 -14.07
C TYR A 60 2.62 -0.38 -14.19
N GLN A 61 2.79 0.41 -15.25
CA GLN A 61 4.04 1.12 -15.54
C GLN A 61 4.35 2.19 -14.49
N ASN A 62 3.35 2.92 -14.02
CA ASN A 62 3.56 3.99 -13.04
C ASN A 62 4.01 3.47 -11.67
N TYR A 63 3.67 2.23 -11.35
CA TYR A 63 3.98 1.59 -10.06
C TYR A 63 4.72 0.25 -10.23
N ALA A 64 5.48 0.10 -11.31
CA ALA A 64 6.19 -1.13 -11.63
C ALA A 64 7.11 -1.57 -10.49
N LEU A 65 7.76 -0.63 -9.80
CA LEU A 65 8.60 -0.93 -8.63
C LEU A 65 7.83 -1.63 -7.52
N CYS A 66 6.63 -1.14 -7.20
CA CYS A 66 5.78 -1.74 -6.16
C CYS A 66 5.28 -3.13 -6.58
N TYR A 67 4.88 -3.26 -7.83
CA TYR A 67 4.31 -4.49 -8.38
C TYR A 67 5.33 -5.60 -8.63
N ARG A 68 6.61 -5.33 -8.43
CA ARG A 68 7.62 -6.40 -8.34
C ARG A 68 7.42 -7.33 -7.15
N CYS A 69 6.88 -6.79 -6.07
CA CYS A 69 6.71 -7.52 -4.81
C CYS A 69 5.23 -7.67 -4.43
N HIS A 70 4.37 -6.76 -4.86
CA HIS A 70 2.95 -6.74 -4.53
C HIS A 70 2.08 -7.17 -5.70
N SER A 71 1.11 -8.04 -5.43
CA SER A 71 0.13 -8.44 -6.43
C SER A 71 -0.81 -7.27 -6.76
N ARG A 72 -0.67 -6.72 -7.97
CA ARG A 72 -1.55 -5.67 -8.47
C ARG A 72 -3.02 -6.08 -8.40
N ASP A 73 -3.33 -7.31 -8.81
CA ASP A 73 -4.71 -7.83 -8.80
C ASP A 73 -5.28 -7.86 -7.38
N SER A 74 -4.50 -8.27 -6.39
CA SER A 74 -4.92 -8.29 -4.99
C SER A 74 -5.18 -6.88 -4.45
N ILE A 75 -4.33 -5.92 -4.81
CA ILE A 75 -4.50 -4.51 -4.46
C ILE A 75 -5.79 -3.95 -5.08
N LEU A 76 -6.02 -4.18 -6.37
CA LEU A 76 -7.18 -3.66 -7.07
C LEU A 76 -8.51 -4.36 -6.68
N ARG A 77 -8.43 -5.57 -6.11
CA ARG A 77 -9.59 -6.24 -5.49
C ARG A 77 -9.84 -5.81 -4.04
N ASP A 78 -9.02 -4.91 -3.49
CA ASP A 78 -9.14 -4.46 -2.10
C ASP A 78 -9.00 -5.61 -1.07
N ASP A 79 -8.15 -6.60 -1.36
CA ASP A 79 -8.03 -7.79 -0.51
C ASP A 79 -7.50 -7.46 0.90
N SER A 80 -6.66 -6.43 1.05
CA SER A 80 -6.10 -5.99 2.33
C SER A 80 -6.74 -4.72 2.87
N PHE A 81 -6.72 -3.62 2.12
CA PHE A 81 -7.45 -2.39 2.46
C PHE A 81 -8.81 -2.43 1.77
N ARG A 82 -9.83 -2.75 2.52
CA ARG A 82 -11.17 -3.08 2.00
C ARG A 82 -12.06 -1.86 1.89
N LYS A 83 -13.00 -1.92 0.95
CA LYS A 83 -14.10 -0.95 0.87
C LYS A 83 -14.98 -1.05 2.12
N ASN A 84 -15.55 0.08 2.49
CA ASN A 84 -16.54 0.14 3.55
C ASN A 84 -17.89 -0.50 3.11
N SER A 85 -18.86 -0.55 4.01
CA SER A 85 -20.18 -1.14 3.76
C SER A 85 -20.97 -0.49 2.62
N THR A 86 -20.61 0.74 2.23
CA THR A 86 -21.21 1.46 1.11
C THR A 86 -20.45 1.26 -0.22
N GLY A 87 -19.44 0.39 -0.24
CA GLY A 87 -18.63 0.11 -1.41
C GLY A 87 -17.60 1.19 -1.73
N LYS A 88 -17.32 2.12 -0.80
CA LYS A 88 -16.37 3.23 -0.96
C LYS A 88 -15.07 2.95 -0.23
N GLY A 89 -14.00 3.65 -0.63
CA GLY A 89 -12.66 3.47 -0.09
C GLY A 89 -11.96 2.26 -0.70
N GLY A 90 -11.12 1.60 0.09
CA GLY A 90 -10.24 0.54 -0.38
C GLY A 90 -9.09 1.06 -1.23
N HIS A 91 -8.14 0.21 -1.59
CA HIS A 91 -7.07 0.59 -2.50
C HIS A 91 -7.61 1.07 -3.85
N SER A 92 -8.54 0.30 -4.44
CA SER A 92 -9.08 0.62 -5.76
C SER A 92 -9.76 2.00 -5.80
N GLY A 93 -10.47 2.37 -4.74
CA GLY A 93 -11.14 3.68 -4.66
C GLY A 93 -10.15 4.84 -4.57
N HIS A 94 -9.07 4.70 -3.80
CA HIS A 94 -8.05 5.74 -3.66
C HIS A 94 -7.18 5.86 -4.93
N LEU A 95 -6.81 4.74 -5.53
CA LEU A 95 -6.08 4.72 -6.80
C LEU A 95 -6.91 5.33 -7.94
N ALA A 96 -8.22 5.09 -7.95
CA ALA A 96 -9.12 5.67 -8.97
C ALA A 96 -9.21 7.20 -8.91
N ILE A 97 -9.00 7.81 -7.75
CA ILE A 97 -8.93 9.27 -7.60
C ILE A 97 -7.50 9.82 -7.77
N GLY A 98 -6.55 8.97 -8.17
CA GLY A 98 -5.18 9.37 -8.43
C GLY A 98 -4.31 9.54 -7.18
N ALA A 99 -4.68 8.93 -6.04
CA ALA A 99 -3.80 8.87 -4.88
C ALA A 99 -2.65 7.89 -5.17
N PRO A 100 -1.38 8.34 -5.24
CA PRO A 100 -0.26 7.44 -5.47
C PRO A 100 0.01 6.57 -4.24
N CYS A 101 0.70 5.46 -4.41
CA CYS A 101 1.08 4.57 -3.30
C CYS A 101 1.82 5.35 -2.20
N SER A 102 2.68 6.29 -2.59
CA SER A 102 3.44 7.17 -1.68
C SER A 102 2.59 8.15 -0.88
N ALA A 103 1.33 8.39 -1.26
CA ALA A 103 0.47 9.24 -0.43
C ALA A 103 0.26 8.65 0.98
N CYS A 104 0.29 7.31 1.07
CA CYS A 104 0.06 6.59 2.33
C CYS A 104 1.27 5.79 2.80
N HIS A 105 2.05 5.19 1.87
CA HIS A 105 3.13 4.26 2.20
C HIS A 105 4.51 4.86 1.98
N ASP A 106 5.40 4.68 2.95
CA ASP A 106 6.82 5.00 2.81
C ASP A 106 7.64 3.70 2.73
N PRO A 107 8.26 3.39 1.59
CA PRO A 107 9.01 2.15 1.43
C PRO A 107 10.29 2.09 2.28
N HIS A 108 10.78 3.23 2.80
CA HIS A 108 11.95 3.28 3.67
C HIS A 108 11.60 3.01 5.14
N GLY A 109 10.32 2.78 5.43
CA GLY A 109 9.85 2.62 6.79
C GLY A 109 9.52 3.94 7.47
N VAL A 110 9.05 3.84 8.68
CA VAL A 110 8.60 5.00 9.46
C VAL A 110 9.49 5.15 10.67
N ASN A 111 10.07 6.35 10.82
CA ASN A 111 10.75 6.71 12.04
C ASN A 111 9.70 7.12 13.09
N ASP A 112 9.66 6.42 14.21
CA ASP A 112 8.81 6.77 15.35
C ASP A 112 9.31 8.04 16.03
N THR A 113 9.03 9.17 15.43
CA THR A 113 9.41 10.51 15.92
C THR A 113 8.29 11.19 16.70
N GLY A 114 7.42 10.43 17.33
CA GLY A 114 6.33 10.96 18.15
C GLY A 114 5.12 11.43 17.36
N GLN A 115 4.91 10.94 16.14
CA GLN A 115 3.66 11.07 15.44
C GLN A 115 2.59 10.18 16.09
N SER A 116 1.37 10.67 16.14
CA SER A 116 0.23 9.88 16.64
C SER A 116 -0.22 8.83 15.62
N GLY A 117 -0.59 7.67 16.10
CA GLY A 117 -1.17 6.61 15.28
C GLY A 117 -0.29 5.39 15.13
N SER A 118 -0.72 4.47 14.30
CA SER A 118 -0.01 3.25 13.96
C SER A 118 0.80 3.43 12.68
N HIS A 119 1.99 2.83 12.65
CA HIS A 119 2.85 2.85 11.47
C HIS A 119 2.95 1.46 10.82
N THR A 120 2.07 0.54 11.19
CA THR A 120 1.93 -0.75 10.53
C THR A 120 1.68 -0.56 9.03
N HIS A 121 2.01 -1.55 8.23
CA HIS A 121 1.86 -1.50 6.77
C HIS A 121 2.68 -0.38 6.10
N LEU A 122 3.75 0.11 6.74
CA LEU A 122 4.57 1.24 6.29
C LEU A 122 3.76 2.52 6.08
N ILE A 123 2.70 2.73 6.86
CA ILE A 123 1.88 3.95 6.76
C ILE A 123 2.66 5.13 7.33
N ASN A 124 3.03 6.03 6.42
CA ASN A 124 3.63 7.33 6.70
C ASN A 124 3.15 8.30 5.62
N PHE A 125 2.13 9.06 5.93
CA PHE A 125 1.46 9.91 4.95
C PHE A 125 2.37 11.01 4.40
N ASP A 126 2.39 11.15 3.09
CA ASP A 126 3.02 12.30 2.43
C ASP A 126 2.21 13.57 2.72
N THR A 127 2.72 14.41 3.61
CA THR A 127 2.04 15.64 4.04
C THR A 127 1.95 16.72 2.96
N ARG A 128 2.56 16.51 1.80
CA ARG A 128 2.35 17.35 0.61
C ARG A 128 1.03 17.02 -0.11
N ILE A 129 0.51 15.82 0.10
CA ILE A 129 -0.72 15.30 -0.53
C ILE A 129 -1.83 15.13 0.51
N VAL A 130 -1.48 14.64 1.71
CA VAL A 130 -2.41 14.29 2.77
C VAL A 130 -2.24 15.27 3.93
N LEU A 131 -3.30 15.99 4.27
CA LEU A 131 -3.28 16.98 5.35
C LEU A 131 -3.83 16.39 6.65
N PRO A 132 -3.43 16.92 7.82
CA PRO A 132 -4.01 16.50 9.09
C PRO A 132 -5.48 16.90 9.18
N ALA A 133 -6.31 16.09 9.83
CA ALA A 133 -7.65 16.47 10.22
C ALA A 133 -7.61 17.60 11.25
N THR A 134 -8.72 18.36 11.33
CA THR A 134 -8.83 19.48 12.28
C THR A 134 -8.53 19.03 13.71
N GLY A 135 -7.61 19.72 14.35
CA GLY A 135 -7.15 19.40 15.71
C GLY A 135 -5.97 18.42 15.79
N ASN A 136 -5.60 17.79 14.71
CA ASN A 136 -4.43 16.94 14.64
C ASN A 136 -3.20 17.69 14.11
N ARG A 137 -2.02 17.35 14.62
CA ARG A 137 -0.75 17.88 14.11
C ARG A 137 -0.31 17.18 12.82
N TYR A 138 -0.65 15.90 12.67
CA TYR A 138 -0.30 15.03 11.54
C TYR A 138 -1.52 14.24 11.08
N PRO A 139 -1.55 13.75 9.83
CA PRO A 139 -2.49 12.70 9.43
C PRO A 139 -2.30 11.46 10.31
N VAL A 140 -3.38 10.83 10.73
CA VAL A 140 -3.34 9.70 11.68
C VAL A 140 -3.95 8.47 11.03
N PHE A 141 -3.23 7.35 11.14
CA PHE A 141 -3.73 6.02 10.88
C PHE A 141 -3.75 5.23 12.19
N THR A 142 -4.82 4.51 12.46
CA THR A 142 -4.94 3.59 13.59
C THR A 142 -5.22 2.20 13.07
N ASP A 143 -4.30 1.27 13.34
CA ASP A 143 -4.47 -0.14 13.06
C ASP A 143 -5.43 -0.76 14.08
N SER A 144 -6.43 -1.47 13.60
CA SER A 144 -7.40 -2.21 14.43
C SER A 144 -7.30 -3.73 14.22
N GLY A 145 -6.22 -4.19 13.61
CA GLY A 145 -5.95 -5.60 13.33
C GLY A 145 -6.13 -5.96 11.85
N ILE A 146 -6.16 -7.26 11.57
CA ILE A 146 -6.13 -7.79 10.21
C ILE A 146 -7.27 -7.21 9.37
N PHE A 147 -6.91 -6.53 8.28
CA PHE A 147 -7.83 -5.88 7.32
C PHE A 147 -8.77 -4.84 7.95
N SER A 148 -8.35 -4.22 9.06
CA SER A 148 -9.16 -3.26 9.78
C SER A 148 -8.30 -2.10 10.28
N GLY A 149 -8.84 -0.89 10.20
CA GLY A 149 -8.18 0.31 10.69
C GLY A 149 -9.05 1.54 10.47
N SER A 150 -8.52 2.70 10.85
CA SER A 150 -9.19 3.98 10.62
C SER A 150 -8.20 5.08 10.29
N CYS A 151 -8.69 6.10 9.58
CA CYS A 151 -7.91 7.28 9.22
C CYS A 151 -8.55 8.56 9.72
N SER A 152 -7.73 9.49 10.22
CA SER A 152 -8.11 10.86 10.54
C SER A 152 -7.19 11.82 9.79
N LEU A 153 -7.68 12.34 8.66
CA LEU A 153 -6.90 13.15 7.72
C LEU A 153 -7.80 13.89 6.73
N ILE A 154 -7.21 14.74 5.90
CA ILE A 154 -7.87 15.39 4.77
C ILE A 154 -7.10 15.04 3.51
N CYS A 155 -7.79 14.50 2.50
CA CYS A 155 -7.22 14.18 1.20
C CYS A 155 -8.25 14.47 0.10
N HIS A 156 -7.81 15.06 -1.01
CA HIS A 156 -8.69 15.47 -2.13
C HIS A 156 -9.93 16.29 -1.70
N GLY A 157 -9.76 17.16 -0.71
CA GLY A 157 -10.86 17.95 -0.14
C GLY A 157 -11.87 17.17 0.72
N LYS A 158 -11.67 15.86 0.88
CA LYS A 158 -12.49 15.02 1.76
C LYS A 158 -11.85 14.93 3.14
N VAL A 159 -12.66 15.23 4.16
CA VAL A 159 -12.29 15.01 5.57
C VAL A 159 -12.60 13.58 5.96
N HIS A 160 -11.60 12.86 6.43
CA HIS A 160 -11.74 11.59 7.11
C HIS A 160 -11.64 11.86 8.61
N ASN A 161 -12.71 11.64 9.33
CA ASN A 161 -12.77 11.81 10.77
C ASN A 161 -12.95 10.44 11.43
N ASN A 162 -11.84 9.81 11.74
CA ASN A 162 -11.82 8.41 12.22
C ASN A 162 -12.58 7.45 11.27
N GLU A 163 -12.44 7.68 9.96
CA GLU A 163 -13.08 6.85 8.93
C GLU A 163 -12.52 5.45 8.99
N SER A 164 -13.32 4.46 9.37
CA SER A 164 -12.90 3.07 9.55
C SER A 164 -13.16 2.21 8.32
N TYR A 165 -12.35 1.17 8.16
CA TYR A 165 -12.52 0.09 7.19
C TYR A 165 -12.22 -1.27 7.85
N PRO A 166 -12.96 -2.34 7.55
CA PRO A 166 -14.32 -2.25 7.05
C PRO A 166 -15.22 -1.55 8.09
N GLN A 167 -16.17 -0.77 7.63
CA GLN A 167 -17.16 -0.21 8.55
C GLN A 167 -18.04 -1.32 9.09
N GLY A 168 -17.98 -1.50 10.41
CA GLY A 168 -18.85 -2.45 11.14
C GLY A 168 -18.58 -3.90 10.78
N GLY A 169 -17.80 -4.57 11.61
CA GLY A 169 -17.73 -5.99 11.85
C GLY A 169 -18.38 -6.96 10.86
N LEU A 170 -17.89 -7.05 9.65
CA LEU A 170 -18.03 -8.29 8.90
C LEU A 170 -17.03 -9.26 9.52
N SER A 171 -17.47 -9.95 10.56
CA SER A 171 -16.81 -11.11 11.13
C SER A 171 -16.34 -12.01 9.99
N LEU A 172 -15.07 -12.39 10.00
CA LEU A 172 -14.46 -13.34 9.07
C LEU A 172 -15.13 -14.73 9.09
N GLN A 173 -16.18 -14.93 9.90
CA GLN A 173 -16.84 -16.20 10.14
C GLN A 173 -17.76 -16.67 9.01
N ASN A 174 -18.05 -15.87 7.98
CA ASN A 174 -19.03 -16.24 6.94
C ASN A 174 -18.50 -16.17 5.50
N ARG A 175 -17.24 -16.52 5.25
CA ARG A 175 -16.83 -16.90 3.88
C ARG A 175 -16.92 -18.42 3.73
N PRO A 176 -17.86 -18.96 2.96
CA PRO A 176 -17.84 -20.38 2.63
C PRO A 176 -16.52 -20.67 1.90
N MET A 177 -15.70 -21.57 2.45
CA MET A 177 -14.58 -22.13 1.70
C MET A 177 -15.14 -22.76 0.43
N ARG A 178 -14.82 -22.17 -0.74
CA ARG A 178 -15.03 -22.87 -2.00
C ARG A 178 -14.05 -24.05 -2.01
N MET A 179 -14.55 -25.21 -1.65
CA MET A 179 -13.88 -26.46 -1.97
C MET A 179 -13.84 -26.58 -3.49
N ASN A 180 -12.62 -26.44 -4.05
CA ASN A 180 -12.37 -26.89 -5.40
C ASN A 180 -12.61 -28.39 -5.43
N ARG A 181 -13.75 -28.82 -5.99
CA ARG A 181 -13.93 -30.21 -6.41
C ARG A 181 -12.95 -30.46 -7.54
N MET A 182 -11.87 -31.18 -7.24
CA MET A 182 -11.12 -31.89 -8.26
C MET A 182 -12.09 -32.93 -8.87
N SER A 183 -12.53 -32.68 -10.09
CA SER A 183 -13.14 -33.73 -10.93
C SER A 183 -12.05 -34.66 -11.39
N ARG A 184 -12.25 -35.95 -11.13
CA ARG A 184 -11.48 -37.07 -11.64
C ARG A 184 -11.65 -37.20 -13.16
#